data_91ea4aa265e6d77cda3efdeba6625c91
#
_entry.id   91ea4aa265e6d77cda3efdeba6625c91
#
_cell.length_a   1.000
_cell.length_b   1.000
_cell.length_c   1.000
_cell.angle_alpha   90.00
_cell.angle_beta   90.00
_cell.angle_gamma   90.00
#
_symmetry.space_group_name_H-M   'P 1'
#
loop_
_entity.id
_entity.type
_entity.pdbx_description
1 polymer ?
#
loop_
_entity_poly.entity_id
_entity_poly.type
_entity_poly.pdbx_seq_one_letter_code
_entity_poly.pdbx_strand_id
1 'polypeptide(L)'
;MITLKELSKQLNVSVSTVSKALNGSPEISEATAKRIKELAKHLNYQPNKIALSLKSNQTKTIGVIIPDILNRFFAKVLYSIQQEATNLGYNIITCISNESFEKERDSLKILANGSVDGFIMALSEETQQKEQYDHINEVLGNDIPVVLFDRVSDKLDCDKVVGNDLESIEDAVSALFDKGRKHIAFLTRINALSVGKLRAQGFMNAMNASGYGLNKGHMVALDKSKDIEEQLIRFFKNNPEIDGVVTADNISGTVAINALKKLNKSVPEHVSVIGFTSKTIAGLSEPRLVAIRQDCKGIGRQ
;
A
#
# COMPACT_ATOMS: atom_id res chain seq x y z
N MET A 1 -5.31 -29.75 24.30
CA MET A 1 -5.86 -29.71 22.91
C MET A 1 -5.80 -31.13 22.37
N ILE A 2 -6.92 -31.65 21.88
CA ILE A 2 -6.97 -33.03 21.41
C ILE A 2 -6.16 -33.19 20.12
N THR A 3 -5.51 -34.33 19.95
CA THR A 3 -4.60 -34.62 18.82
C THR A 3 -5.21 -35.69 17.90
N LEU A 4 -4.72 -35.77 16.64
CA LEU A 4 -5.09 -36.87 15.72
C LEU A 4 -4.82 -38.24 16.32
N LYS A 5 -3.77 -38.39 17.14
CA LYS A 5 -3.41 -39.63 17.82
C LYS A 5 -4.43 -40.03 18.90
N GLU A 6 -4.99 -39.05 19.62
CA GLU A 6 -6.03 -39.31 20.60
C GLU A 6 -7.37 -39.67 19.94
N LEU A 7 -7.75 -38.98 18.83
CA LEU A 7 -8.90 -39.36 18.04
C LEU A 7 -8.78 -40.80 17.49
N SER A 8 -7.59 -41.16 16.97
CA SER A 8 -7.34 -42.48 16.42
C SER A 8 -7.50 -43.59 17.47
N LYS A 9 -6.99 -43.34 18.71
CA LYS A 9 -7.14 -44.26 19.83
C LYS A 9 -8.61 -44.46 20.24
N GLN A 10 -9.39 -43.37 20.36
CA GLN A 10 -10.80 -43.46 20.78
C GLN A 10 -11.66 -44.15 19.73
N LEU A 11 -11.33 -44.04 18.45
CA LEU A 11 -12.07 -44.67 17.35
C LEU A 11 -11.55 -46.05 16.98
N ASN A 12 -10.44 -46.49 17.54
CA ASN A 12 -9.72 -47.72 17.22
C ASN A 12 -9.39 -47.85 15.71
N VAL A 13 -8.87 -46.74 15.14
CA VAL A 13 -8.42 -46.65 13.74
C VAL A 13 -7.03 -46.08 13.65
N SER A 14 -6.35 -46.19 12.50
CA SER A 14 -5.04 -45.57 12.33
C SER A 14 -5.12 -44.04 12.29
N VAL A 15 -4.02 -43.36 12.64
CA VAL A 15 -3.91 -41.87 12.52
C VAL A 15 -4.10 -41.44 11.07
N SER A 16 -3.60 -42.23 10.10
CA SER A 16 -3.78 -41.97 8.67
C SER A 16 -5.26 -42.06 8.24
N THR A 17 -6.01 -43.05 8.80
CA THR A 17 -7.45 -43.18 8.54
C THR A 17 -8.21 -41.93 9.06
N VAL A 18 -7.90 -41.46 10.26
CA VAL A 18 -8.51 -40.22 10.80
C VAL A 18 -8.18 -39.02 9.91
N SER A 19 -6.90 -38.85 9.54
CA SER A 19 -6.47 -37.74 8.65
C SER A 19 -7.17 -37.78 7.31
N LYS A 20 -7.24 -38.95 6.64
CA LYS A 20 -7.92 -39.13 5.35
C LYS A 20 -9.42 -38.83 5.44
N ALA A 21 -10.10 -39.30 6.51
CA ALA A 21 -11.52 -39.06 6.73
C ALA A 21 -11.85 -37.57 6.95
N LEU A 22 -11.05 -36.88 7.73
CA LEU A 22 -11.21 -35.43 7.99
C LEU A 22 -10.98 -34.60 6.72
N ASN A 23 -10.07 -35.04 5.82
CA ASN A 23 -9.79 -34.39 4.55
C ASN A 23 -10.71 -34.85 3.40
N GLY A 24 -11.72 -35.68 3.67
CA GLY A 24 -12.70 -36.07 2.66
C GLY A 24 -12.18 -37.06 1.61
N SER A 25 -11.12 -37.82 1.91
CA SER A 25 -10.57 -38.85 0.99
C SER A 25 -11.60 -39.91 0.62
N PRO A 26 -11.77 -40.25 -0.66
CA PRO A 26 -12.69 -41.27 -1.11
C PRO A 26 -12.30 -42.71 -0.67
N GLU A 27 -11.08 -42.89 -0.18
CA GLU A 27 -10.60 -44.19 0.33
C GLU A 27 -11.28 -44.59 1.67
N ILE A 28 -11.96 -43.70 2.33
CA ILE A 28 -12.60 -43.93 3.62
C ILE A 28 -14.11 -44.04 3.41
N SER A 29 -14.71 -45.16 3.88
CA SER A 29 -16.16 -45.36 3.76
C SER A 29 -16.94 -44.19 4.45
N GLU A 30 -18.10 -43.86 3.88
CA GLU A 30 -18.96 -42.77 4.42
C GLU A 30 -19.30 -42.97 5.90
N ALA A 31 -19.61 -44.22 6.31
CA ALA A 31 -19.92 -44.54 7.70
C ALA A 31 -18.74 -44.23 8.64
N THR A 32 -17.51 -44.60 8.23
CA THR A 32 -16.30 -44.35 9.00
C THR A 32 -15.98 -42.87 9.03
N ALA A 33 -16.09 -42.19 7.89
CA ALA A 33 -15.83 -40.72 7.80
C ALA A 33 -16.83 -39.94 8.68
N LYS A 34 -18.10 -40.33 8.70
CA LYS A 34 -19.13 -39.71 9.54
C LYS A 34 -18.80 -39.86 11.03
N ARG A 35 -18.49 -41.07 11.51
CA ARG A 35 -18.08 -41.33 12.91
C ARG A 35 -16.90 -40.49 13.32
N ILE A 36 -15.88 -40.39 12.47
CA ILE A 36 -14.68 -39.61 12.74
C ILE A 36 -15.00 -38.10 12.84
N LYS A 37 -15.79 -37.58 11.89
CA LYS A 37 -16.20 -36.16 11.88
C LYS A 37 -17.07 -35.78 13.10
N GLU A 38 -18.00 -36.66 13.50
CA GLU A 38 -18.82 -36.46 14.67
C GLU A 38 -18.02 -36.42 15.97
N LEU A 39 -17.08 -37.36 16.17
CA LEU A 39 -16.22 -37.35 17.33
C LEU A 39 -15.27 -36.15 17.36
N ALA A 40 -14.68 -35.79 16.20
CA ALA A 40 -13.83 -34.61 16.06
C ALA A 40 -14.59 -33.33 16.43
N LYS A 41 -15.85 -33.21 15.99
CA LYS A 41 -16.75 -32.09 16.34
C LYS A 41 -17.08 -32.09 17.83
N HIS A 42 -17.42 -33.23 18.39
CA HIS A 42 -17.79 -33.38 19.83
C HIS A 42 -16.61 -32.98 20.73
N LEU A 43 -15.39 -33.33 20.34
CA LEU A 43 -14.20 -33.05 21.11
C LEU A 43 -13.55 -31.69 20.75
N ASN A 44 -14.20 -30.87 19.92
CA ASN A 44 -13.65 -29.59 19.43
C ASN A 44 -12.23 -29.73 18.84
N TYR A 45 -12.00 -30.84 18.12
CA TYR A 45 -10.72 -31.07 17.47
C TYR A 45 -10.49 -30.00 16.37
N GLN A 46 -9.37 -29.32 16.47
CA GLN A 46 -8.90 -28.43 15.41
C GLN A 46 -7.62 -29.01 14.81
N PRO A 47 -7.55 -29.13 13.46
CA PRO A 47 -6.34 -29.55 12.79
C PRO A 47 -5.17 -28.61 13.16
N ASN A 48 -4.04 -29.18 13.50
CA ASN A 48 -2.84 -28.40 13.72
C ASN A 48 -2.36 -27.84 12.37
N LYS A 49 -2.57 -26.54 12.15
CA LYS A 49 -2.19 -25.84 10.91
C LYS A 49 -0.69 -25.98 10.63
N ILE A 50 0.16 -25.98 11.67
CA ILE A 50 1.62 -26.16 11.52
C ILE A 50 1.95 -27.55 10.98
N ALA A 51 1.29 -28.61 11.49
CA ALA A 51 1.50 -29.97 10.99
C ALA A 51 0.97 -30.16 9.57
N LEU A 52 -0.09 -29.45 9.20
CA LEU A 52 -0.63 -29.44 7.82
C LEU A 52 0.31 -28.68 6.88
N SER A 53 0.83 -27.55 7.27
CA SER A 53 1.76 -26.75 6.45
C SER A 53 3.07 -27.51 6.17
N LEU A 54 3.60 -28.24 7.15
CA LEU A 54 4.76 -29.13 6.97
C LEU A 54 4.49 -30.23 5.93
N LYS A 55 3.27 -30.74 5.86
CA LYS A 55 2.89 -31.78 4.91
C LYS A 55 2.65 -31.25 3.49
N SER A 56 2.07 -30.04 3.37
CA SER A 56 1.73 -29.41 2.08
C SER A 56 2.81 -28.48 1.56
N ASN A 57 3.81 -28.20 2.36
CA ASN A 57 4.82 -27.14 2.12
C ASN A 57 4.18 -25.76 1.84
N GLN A 58 3.01 -25.50 2.43
CA GLN A 58 2.25 -24.24 2.29
C GLN A 58 1.63 -23.85 3.62
N THR A 59 1.81 -22.61 4.02
CA THR A 59 1.20 -22.04 5.24
C THR A 59 -0.19 -21.48 4.99
N LYS A 60 -0.53 -21.21 3.71
CA LYS A 60 -1.70 -20.44 3.30
C LYS A 60 -1.77 -19.09 4.00
N THR A 61 -0.63 -18.47 4.16
CA THR A 61 -0.48 -17.17 4.81
C THR A 61 0.46 -16.28 3.99
N ILE A 62 0.09 -15.02 3.81
CA ILE A 62 0.88 -14.00 3.12
C ILE A 62 1.30 -12.94 4.15
N GLY A 63 2.58 -12.56 4.13
CA GLY A 63 3.09 -11.42 4.88
C GLY A 63 2.78 -10.12 4.13
N VAL A 64 2.09 -9.19 4.78
CA VAL A 64 1.85 -7.86 4.19
C VAL A 64 2.57 -6.81 5.00
N ILE A 65 3.54 -6.11 4.38
CA ILE A 65 4.34 -5.09 5.06
C ILE A 65 3.99 -3.73 4.45
N ILE A 66 3.49 -2.81 5.30
CA ILE A 66 3.10 -1.45 4.89
C ILE A 66 3.84 -0.40 5.72
N PRO A 67 4.15 0.77 5.14
CA PRO A 67 4.86 1.82 5.86
C PRO A 67 4.05 2.46 7.00
N ASP A 68 2.75 2.72 6.76
CA ASP A 68 1.90 3.47 7.70
C ASP A 68 0.44 3.05 7.58
N ILE A 69 -0.13 2.52 8.66
CA ILE A 69 -1.55 2.12 8.72
C ILE A 69 -2.49 3.32 8.84
N LEU A 70 -2.02 4.47 9.33
CA LEU A 70 -2.82 5.68 9.46
C LEU A 70 -2.99 6.38 8.10
N ASN A 71 -2.10 6.11 7.16
CA ASN A 71 -2.27 6.58 5.79
C ASN A 71 -3.42 5.80 5.11
N ARG A 72 -4.50 6.51 4.80
CA ARG A 72 -5.73 5.93 4.21
C ARG A 72 -5.49 5.17 2.90
N PHE A 73 -4.46 5.49 2.14
CA PHE A 73 -4.11 4.76 0.94
C PHE A 73 -3.69 3.32 1.31
N PHE A 74 -2.67 3.17 2.17
CA PHE A 74 -2.21 1.84 2.60
C PHE A 74 -3.29 1.05 3.32
N ALA A 75 -4.08 1.69 4.19
CA ALA A 75 -5.19 1.03 4.87
C ALA A 75 -6.24 0.46 3.88
N LYS A 76 -6.54 1.18 2.79
CA LYS A 76 -7.49 0.71 1.76
C LYS A 76 -6.90 -0.39 0.88
N VAL A 77 -5.62 -0.29 0.51
CA VAL A 77 -4.93 -1.35 -0.25
C VAL A 77 -4.88 -2.61 0.60
N LEU A 78 -4.46 -2.51 1.86
CA LEU A 78 -4.45 -3.62 2.82
C LEU A 78 -5.83 -4.29 2.95
N TYR A 79 -6.89 -3.50 3.07
CA TYR A 79 -8.26 -4.02 3.11
C TYR A 79 -8.60 -4.81 1.83
N SER A 80 -8.19 -4.29 0.66
CA SER A 80 -8.44 -4.99 -0.62
C SER A 80 -7.63 -6.28 -0.73
N ILE A 81 -6.35 -6.27 -0.34
CA ILE A 81 -5.50 -7.47 -0.26
C ILE A 81 -6.14 -8.50 0.67
N GLN A 82 -6.59 -8.09 1.87
CA GLN A 82 -7.26 -8.99 2.83
C GLN A 82 -8.50 -9.67 2.23
N GLN A 83 -9.35 -8.91 1.52
CA GLN A 83 -10.54 -9.46 0.90
C GLN A 83 -10.19 -10.50 -0.18
N GLU A 84 -9.22 -10.19 -1.04
CA GLU A 84 -8.83 -11.08 -2.13
C GLU A 84 -8.10 -12.33 -1.61
N ALA A 85 -7.18 -12.16 -0.66
CA ALA A 85 -6.51 -13.28 0.00
C ALA A 85 -7.52 -14.25 0.65
N THR A 86 -8.54 -13.71 1.34
CA THR A 86 -9.59 -14.52 1.95
C THR A 86 -10.40 -15.29 0.91
N ASN A 87 -10.76 -14.67 -0.22
CA ASN A 87 -11.46 -15.33 -1.33
C ASN A 87 -10.66 -16.50 -1.91
N LEU A 88 -9.34 -16.38 -1.93
CA LEU A 88 -8.39 -17.39 -2.41
C LEU A 88 -7.97 -18.40 -1.32
N GLY A 89 -8.52 -18.32 -0.12
CA GLY A 89 -8.24 -19.24 0.99
C GLY A 89 -6.92 -18.96 1.72
N TYR A 90 -6.38 -17.75 1.59
CA TYR A 90 -5.21 -17.27 2.32
C TYR A 90 -5.59 -16.41 3.52
N ASN A 91 -4.75 -16.48 4.55
CA ASN A 91 -4.74 -15.50 5.63
C ASN A 91 -3.66 -14.45 5.35
N ILE A 92 -3.72 -13.31 6.02
CA ILE A 92 -2.62 -12.35 6.02
C ILE A 92 -2.07 -12.12 7.43
N ILE A 93 -0.77 -11.86 7.50
CA ILE A 93 -0.10 -11.29 8.69
C ILE A 93 0.40 -9.93 8.27
N THR A 94 -0.02 -8.88 8.97
CA THR A 94 0.35 -7.51 8.65
C THR A 94 1.42 -7.01 9.60
N CYS A 95 2.51 -6.48 9.04
CA CYS A 95 3.55 -5.74 9.75
C CYS A 95 3.57 -4.28 9.28
N ILE A 96 3.90 -3.37 10.20
CA ILE A 96 3.97 -1.93 9.92
C ILE A 96 5.41 -1.49 10.14
N SER A 97 6.09 -1.05 9.07
CA SER A 97 7.49 -0.63 9.15
C SER A 97 7.68 0.77 9.76
N ASN A 98 6.62 1.56 9.90
CA ASN A 98 6.69 2.96 10.37
C ASN A 98 7.77 3.78 9.64
N GLU A 99 7.86 3.61 8.33
CA GLU A 99 8.84 4.27 7.45
C GLU A 99 10.32 3.95 7.79
N SER A 100 10.58 2.92 8.61
CA SER A 100 11.91 2.52 9.08
C SER A 100 12.45 1.31 8.33
N PHE A 101 13.67 1.42 7.83
CA PHE A 101 14.43 0.32 7.23
C PHE A 101 14.60 -0.86 8.19
N GLU A 102 14.94 -0.60 9.45
CA GLU A 102 15.18 -1.66 10.43
C GLU A 102 13.93 -2.45 10.76
N LYS A 103 12.78 -1.76 10.96
CA LYS A 103 11.50 -2.44 11.19
C LYS A 103 11.02 -3.22 9.98
N GLU A 104 11.27 -2.72 8.78
CA GLU A 104 10.97 -3.42 7.52
C GLU A 104 11.80 -4.71 7.43
N ARG A 105 13.12 -4.62 7.62
CA ARG A 105 14.04 -5.75 7.67
C ARG A 105 13.65 -6.79 8.73
N ASP A 106 13.39 -6.34 9.96
CA ASP A 106 13.06 -7.23 11.06
C ASP A 106 11.71 -7.94 10.84
N SER A 107 10.73 -7.25 10.22
CA SER A 107 9.45 -7.85 9.82
C SER A 107 9.64 -8.97 8.79
N LEU A 108 10.46 -8.75 7.77
CA LEU A 108 10.80 -9.77 6.79
C LEU A 108 11.49 -10.96 7.46
N LYS A 109 12.51 -10.72 8.30
CA LYS A 109 13.27 -11.76 9.00
C LYS A 109 12.39 -12.62 9.91
N ILE A 110 11.44 -12.01 10.62
CA ILE A 110 10.52 -12.74 11.51
C ILE A 110 9.58 -13.64 10.72
N LEU A 111 9.06 -13.18 9.57
CA LEU A 111 8.06 -13.92 8.81
C LEU A 111 8.67 -14.91 7.79
N ALA A 112 9.88 -14.67 7.29
CA ALA A 112 10.54 -15.51 6.30
C ALA A 112 10.98 -16.88 6.85
N ASN A 113 10.83 -17.14 8.15
CA ASN A 113 11.18 -18.40 8.81
C ASN A 113 10.17 -19.54 8.58
N GLY A 114 9.43 -19.52 7.49
CA GLY A 114 8.38 -20.51 7.18
C GLY A 114 7.01 -20.16 7.75
N SER A 115 6.78 -18.91 8.17
CA SER A 115 5.49 -18.45 8.66
C SER A 115 4.55 -18.00 7.55
N VAL A 116 5.08 -17.65 6.38
CA VAL A 116 4.34 -17.15 5.21
C VAL A 116 4.81 -17.84 3.93
N ASP A 117 3.93 -17.89 2.92
CA ASP A 117 4.23 -18.43 1.59
C ASP A 117 4.80 -17.36 0.63
N GLY A 118 4.74 -16.09 1.01
CA GLY A 118 5.24 -14.96 0.24
C GLY A 118 4.91 -13.62 0.88
N PHE A 119 5.39 -12.54 0.27
CA PHE A 119 5.23 -11.18 0.77
C PHE A 119 4.57 -10.27 -0.25
N ILE A 120 3.72 -9.37 0.24
CA ILE A 120 3.24 -8.19 -0.48
C ILE A 120 3.67 -6.98 0.34
N MET A 121 4.45 -6.05 -0.25
CA MET A 121 4.98 -4.95 0.53
C MET A 121 5.10 -3.64 -0.25
N ALA A 122 5.01 -2.53 0.48
CA ALA A 122 5.42 -1.22 0.01
C ALA A 122 6.69 -0.79 0.75
N LEU A 123 7.70 -0.35 0.03
CA LEU A 123 8.99 0.02 0.61
C LEU A 123 8.85 1.19 1.60
N SER A 124 9.55 1.11 2.72
CA SER A 124 9.65 2.22 3.67
C SER A 124 10.39 3.41 3.04
N GLU A 125 10.11 4.61 3.54
CA GLU A 125 10.82 5.82 3.07
C GLU A 125 12.33 5.70 3.29
N GLU A 126 12.73 5.20 4.45
CA GLU A 126 14.13 5.05 4.81
C GLU A 126 14.85 4.04 3.90
N THR A 127 14.19 2.93 3.51
CA THR A 127 14.72 1.96 2.55
C THR A 127 14.95 2.60 1.18
N GLN A 128 14.00 3.40 0.69
CA GLN A 128 14.15 4.09 -0.59
C GLN A 128 15.20 5.20 -0.53
N GLN A 129 15.32 5.94 0.57
CA GLN A 129 16.34 6.98 0.74
C GLN A 129 17.75 6.42 0.81
N LYS A 130 17.92 5.30 1.53
CA LYS A 130 19.21 4.61 1.65
C LYS A 130 19.58 3.79 0.42
N GLU A 131 18.60 3.49 -0.44
CA GLU A 131 18.73 2.55 -1.56
C GLU A 131 19.32 1.19 -1.15
N GLN A 132 18.99 0.72 0.04
CA GLN A 132 19.47 -0.53 0.62
C GLN A 132 18.37 -1.60 0.55
N TYR A 133 18.62 -2.67 -0.20
CA TYR A 133 17.62 -3.70 -0.50
C TYR A 133 18.08 -5.12 -0.11
N ASP A 134 19.21 -5.27 0.58
CA ASP A 134 19.81 -6.57 0.91
C ASP A 134 18.85 -7.49 1.66
N HIS A 135 18.05 -6.94 2.58
CA HIS A 135 17.05 -7.68 3.35
C HIS A 135 15.92 -8.26 2.49
N ILE A 136 15.60 -7.62 1.35
CA ILE A 136 14.60 -8.11 0.40
C ILE A 136 15.25 -9.14 -0.54
N ASN A 137 16.48 -8.86 -1.00
CA ASN A 137 17.24 -9.78 -1.84
C ASN A 137 17.52 -11.10 -1.12
N GLU A 138 17.76 -11.08 0.21
CA GLU A 138 17.89 -12.29 1.04
C GLU A 138 16.61 -13.14 1.00
N VAL A 139 15.44 -12.52 1.07
CA VAL A 139 14.15 -13.22 1.01
C VAL A 139 13.93 -13.82 -0.40
N LEU A 140 14.20 -13.04 -1.45
CA LEU A 140 14.12 -13.51 -2.85
C LEU A 140 15.12 -14.64 -3.11
N GLY A 141 16.34 -14.55 -2.58
CA GLY A 141 17.38 -15.59 -2.69
C GLY A 141 17.04 -16.91 -1.98
N ASN A 142 16.06 -16.89 -1.08
CA ASN A 142 15.49 -18.08 -0.43
C ASN A 142 14.23 -18.60 -1.12
N ASP A 143 13.98 -18.24 -2.38
CA ASP A 143 12.82 -18.64 -3.19
C ASP A 143 11.46 -18.26 -2.56
N ILE A 144 11.42 -17.23 -1.70
CA ILE A 144 10.18 -16.71 -1.15
C ILE A 144 9.72 -15.55 -2.05
N PRO A 145 8.55 -15.66 -2.72
CA PRO A 145 8.07 -14.62 -3.62
C PRO A 145 7.76 -13.31 -2.90
N VAL A 146 8.14 -12.21 -3.52
CA VAL A 146 7.87 -10.85 -3.06
C VAL A 146 7.17 -10.08 -4.17
N VAL A 147 6.08 -9.42 -3.85
CA VAL A 147 5.40 -8.46 -4.73
C VAL A 147 5.49 -7.07 -4.09
N LEU A 148 6.01 -6.11 -4.82
CA LEU A 148 6.02 -4.71 -4.38
C LEU A 148 4.78 -3.99 -4.89
N PHE A 149 4.25 -3.06 -4.10
CA PHE A 149 3.19 -2.18 -4.59
C PHE A 149 3.45 -0.72 -4.22
N ASP A 150 2.94 0.21 -5.05
CA ASP A 150 3.05 1.67 -4.88
C ASP A 150 4.52 2.14 -4.81
N ARG A 151 5.20 1.84 -3.74
CA ARG A 151 6.60 2.21 -3.52
C ARG A 151 7.50 1.05 -3.93
N VAL A 152 8.11 1.17 -5.08
CA VAL A 152 8.89 0.11 -5.74
C VAL A 152 10.33 0.55 -6.02
N SER A 153 11.18 -0.39 -6.42
CA SER A 153 12.53 -0.13 -6.91
C SER A 153 12.85 -1.04 -8.09
N ASP A 154 13.47 -0.48 -9.14
CA ASP A 154 13.92 -1.26 -10.29
C ASP A 154 15.17 -2.10 -10.00
N LYS A 155 15.82 -1.85 -8.85
CA LYS A 155 16.96 -2.65 -8.37
C LYS A 155 16.55 -4.02 -7.81
N LEU A 156 15.25 -4.27 -7.64
CA LEU A 156 14.70 -5.52 -7.15
C LEU A 156 14.05 -6.29 -8.29
N ASP A 157 14.46 -7.55 -8.46
CA ASP A 157 13.89 -8.47 -9.45
C ASP A 157 12.69 -9.21 -8.85
N CYS A 158 11.55 -8.54 -8.84
CA CYS A 158 10.29 -9.07 -8.33
C CYS A 158 9.11 -8.35 -9.00
N ASP A 159 7.92 -8.93 -8.89
CA ASP A 159 6.70 -8.34 -9.43
C ASP A 159 6.36 -7.01 -8.74
N LYS A 160 5.80 -6.07 -9.53
CA LYS A 160 5.47 -4.71 -9.08
C LYS A 160 4.07 -4.33 -9.52
N VAL A 161 3.25 -3.87 -8.57
CA VAL A 161 1.92 -3.33 -8.82
C VAL A 161 1.95 -1.83 -8.54
N VAL A 162 1.88 -1.02 -9.59
CA VAL A 162 1.98 0.45 -9.52
C VAL A 162 0.75 1.15 -10.07
N GLY A 163 0.51 2.37 -9.63
CA GLY A 163 -0.50 3.26 -10.20
C GLY A 163 0.05 4.06 -11.40
N ASN A 164 -0.82 4.83 -12.02
CA ASN A 164 -0.49 5.75 -13.11
C ASN A 164 -0.08 7.14 -12.58
N ASP A 165 0.90 7.18 -11.70
CA ASP A 165 1.30 8.39 -10.98
C ASP A 165 1.78 9.52 -11.90
N LEU A 166 2.52 9.18 -12.96
CA LEU A 166 3.06 10.13 -13.93
C LEU A 166 1.92 10.76 -14.74
N GLU A 167 1.11 9.95 -15.40
CA GLU A 167 0.01 10.39 -16.26
C GLU A 167 -1.05 11.17 -15.46
N SER A 168 -1.31 10.75 -14.22
CA SER A 168 -2.27 11.45 -13.36
C SER A 168 -1.87 12.90 -13.06
N ILE A 169 -0.57 13.17 -12.97
CA ILE A 169 -0.08 14.55 -12.80
C ILE A 169 -0.11 15.30 -14.14
N GLU A 170 0.26 14.66 -15.24
CA GLU A 170 0.17 15.27 -16.57
C GLU A 170 -1.27 15.73 -16.86
N ASP A 171 -2.27 14.87 -16.59
CA ASP A 171 -3.68 15.18 -16.72
C ASP A 171 -4.12 16.34 -15.81
N ALA A 172 -3.66 16.35 -14.56
CA ALA A 172 -3.97 17.41 -13.60
C ALA A 172 -3.42 18.78 -14.03
N VAL A 173 -2.20 18.82 -14.53
CA VAL A 173 -1.58 20.05 -15.05
C VAL A 173 -2.28 20.51 -16.33
N SER A 174 -2.58 19.60 -17.25
CA SER A 174 -3.35 19.90 -18.47
C SER A 174 -4.72 20.49 -18.14
N ALA A 175 -5.42 19.90 -17.16
CA ALA A 175 -6.72 20.42 -16.71
C ALA A 175 -6.63 21.83 -16.11
N LEU A 176 -5.51 22.21 -15.50
CA LEU A 176 -5.27 23.59 -15.04
C LEU A 176 -5.05 24.55 -16.23
N PHE A 177 -4.27 24.14 -17.23
CA PHE A 177 -4.08 24.94 -18.46
C PHE A 177 -5.38 25.14 -19.20
N ASP A 178 -6.22 24.13 -19.34
CA ASP A 178 -7.54 24.20 -19.98
C ASP A 178 -8.48 25.20 -19.27
N LYS A 179 -8.26 25.41 -17.96
CA LYS A 179 -8.94 26.44 -17.16
C LYS A 179 -8.29 27.82 -17.23
N GLY A 180 -7.29 28.01 -18.09
CA GLY A 180 -6.58 29.26 -18.29
C GLY A 180 -5.51 29.56 -17.22
N ARG A 181 -5.15 28.60 -16.36
CA ARG A 181 -4.06 28.78 -15.38
C ARG A 181 -2.72 28.71 -16.10
N LYS A 182 -1.79 29.59 -15.72
CA LYS A 182 -0.50 29.74 -16.41
C LYS A 182 0.70 29.54 -15.50
N HIS A 183 0.56 29.92 -14.22
CA HIS A 183 1.61 29.87 -13.20
C HIS A 183 1.30 28.73 -12.21
N ILE A 184 1.73 27.52 -12.59
CA ILE A 184 1.36 26.33 -11.84
C ILE A 184 2.52 25.89 -10.94
N ALA A 185 2.24 25.71 -9.63
CA ALA A 185 3.18 25.18 -8.67
C ALA A 185 2.89 23.70 -8.38
N PHE A 186 3.96 22.91 -8.27
CA PHE A 186 3.94 21.53 -7.80
C PHE A 186 4.49 21.45 -6.37
N LEU A 187 3.68 20.97 -5.44
CA LEU A 187 4.03 20.85 -4.03
C LEU A 187 4.19 19.39 -3.63
N THR A 188 5.29 19.05 -3.00
CA THR A 188 5.57 17.67 -2.60
C THR A 188 6.24 17.57 -1.23
N ARG A 189 5.89 16.52 -0.47
CA ARG A 189 6.57 16.06 0.76
C ARG A 189 7.23 14.69 0.59
N ILE A 190 7.09 14.11 -0.60
CA ILE A 190 7.48 12.72 -0.91
C ILE A 190 8.48 12.64 -2.08
N ASN A 191 9.24 13.71 -2.30
CA ASN A 191 10.21 13.83 -3.41
C ASN A 191 11.30 12.75 -3.41
N ALA A 192 11.62 12.18 -2.24
CA ALA A 192 12.58 11.08 -2.12
C ALA A 192 12.02 9.71 -2.54
N LEU A 193 10.69 9.55 -2.56
CA LEU A 193 10.02 8.29 -2.88
C LEU A 193 9.90 8.07 -4.38
N SER A 194 9.84 6.80 -4.82
CA SER A 194 9.63 6.42 -6.24
C SER A 194 8.39 7.09 -6.83
N VAL A 195 7.26 7.02 -6.13
CA VAL A 195 6.01 7.69 -6.53
C VAL A 195 6.15 9.21 -6.59
N GLY A 196 6.90 9.81 -5.67
CA GLY A 196 7.18 11.25 -5.67
C GLY A 196 8.01 11.69 -6.87
N LYS A 197 8.99 10.89 -7.26
CA LYS A 197 9.83 11.11 -8.46
C LYS A 197 8.98 11.02 -9.74
N LEU A 198 8.11 10.00 -9.87
CA LEU A 198 7.21 9.85 -11.01
C LEU A 198 6.24 11.03 -11.12
N ARG A 199 5.63 11.46 -10.00
CA ARG A 199 4.74 12.62 -9.95
C ARG A 199 5.44 13.92 -10.34
N ALA A 200 6.69 14.11 -9.87
CA ALA A 200 7.52 15.25 -10.27
C ALA A 200 7.86 15.21 -11.76
N GLN A 201 8.16 14.03 -12.30
CA GLN A 201 8.42 13.85 -13.73
C GLN A 201 7.19 14.18 -14.59
N GLY A 202 5.99 13.72 -14.19
CA GLY A 202 4.74 14.06 -14.88
C GLY A 202 4.48 15.58 -14.90
N PHE A 203 4.76 16.26 -13.78
CA PHE A 203 4.68 17.72 -13.74
C PHE A 203 5.65 18.38 -14.73
N MET A 204 6.91 17.96 -14.73
CA MET A 204 7.92 18.50 -15.67
C MET A 204 7.53 18.25 -17.13
N ASN A 205 7.06 17.05 -17.46
CA ASN A 205 6.62 16.71 -18.80
C ASN A 205 5.48 17.63 -19.26
N ALA A 206 4.43 17.79 -18.46
CA ALA A 206 3.30 18.63 -18.79
C ALA A 206 3.66 20.12 -18.94
N MET A 207 4.52 20.63 -18.04
CA MET A 207 5.00 22.02 -18.14
C MET A 207 5.81 22.24 -19.42
N ASN A 208 6.68 21.31 -19.80
CA ASN A 208 7.46 21.41 -21.02
C ASN A 208 6.59 21.32 -22.28
N ALA A 209 5.60 20.41 -22.28
CA ALA A 209 4.65 20.27 -23.40
C ALA A 209 3.79 21.51 -23.60
N SER A 210 3.49 22.25 -22.54
CA SER A 210 2.65 23.46 -22.60
C SER A 210 3.30 24.68 -23.27
N GLY A 211 4.64 24.67 -23.43
CA GLY A 211 5.43 25.78 -23.93
C GLY A 211 5.71 26.89 -22.91
N TYR A 212 5.17 26.81 -21.69
CA TYR A 212 5.45 27.79 -20.62
C TYR A 212 6.81 27.55 -19.93
N GLY A 213 7.37 26.35 -20.07
CA GLY A 213 8.66 25.99 -19.46
C GLY A 213 8.63 25.89 -17.94
N LEU A 214 9.72 25.40 -17.36
CA LEU A 214 9.90 25.34 -15.91
C LEU A 214 10.56 26.62 -15.39
N ASN A 215 9.81 27.47 -14.72
CA ASN A 215 10.39 28.51 -13.88
C ASN A 215 10.88 27.88 -12.56
N LYS A 216 12.05 28.31 -12.08
CA LYS A 216 12.72 27.74 -10.91
C LYS A 216 11.89 27.72 -9.60
N GLY A 217 10.83 28.48 -9.53
CA GLY A 217 9.97 28.55 -8.35
C GLY A 217 8.74 27.63 -8.36
N HIS A 218 8.50 26.88 -9.42
CA HIS A 218 7.27 26.09 -9.56
C HIS A 218 7.31 24.71 -8.87
N MET A 219 8.47 24.17 -8.55
CA MET A 219 8.60 22.89 -7.84
C MET A 219 9.07 23.12 -6.40
N VAL A 220 8.24 22.76 -5.42
CA VAL A 220 8.49 23.03 -4.00
C VAL A 220 8.47 21.73 -3.22
N ALA A 221 9.63 21.33 -2.71
CA ALA A 221 9.76 20.28 -1.72
C ALA A 221 9.52 20.87 -0.31
N LEU A 222 8.43 20.45 0.32
CA LEU A 222 8.08 20.91 1.67
C LEU A 222 8.83 20.07 2.71
N ASP A 223 9.44 20.75 3.67
CA ASP A 223 10.18 20.15 4.77
C ASP A 223 9.21 19.51 5.78
N LYS A 224 9.33 18.19 5.99
CA LYS A 224 8.46 17.45 6.91
C LYS A 224 8.66 17.82 8.39
N SER A 225 9.81 18.40 8.74
CA SER A 225 10.14 18.79 10.11
C SER A 225 9.55 20.14 10.50
N LYS A 226 9.02 20.92 9.55
CA LYS A 226 8.46 22.25 9.74
C LYS A 226 6.96 22.27 9.54
N ASP A 227 6.28 23.26 10.09
CA ASP A 227 4.87 23.48 9.85
C ASP A 227 4.60 23.72 8.35
N ILE A 228 3.73 22.89 7.77
CA ILE A 228 3.43 22.93 6.34
C ILE A 228 2.70 24.21 5.97
N GLU A 229 1.77 24.66 6.82
CA GLU A 229 0.94 25.81 6.54
C GLU A 229 1.78 27.09 6.51
N GLU A 230 2.71 27.24 7.44
CA GLU A 230 3.65 28.36 7.46
C GLU A 230 4.55 28.37 6.21
N GLN A 231 5.05 27.20 5.78
CA GLN A 231 5.83 27.08 4.56
C GLN A 231 5.02 27.54 3.34
N LEU A 232 3.76 27.10 3.23
CA LEU A 232 2.88 27.44 2.12
C LEU A 232 2.45 28.91 2.14
N ILE A 233 2.15 29.49 3.31
CA ILE A 233 1.88 30.92 3.42
C ILE A 233 3.07 31.75 2.94
N ARG A 234 4.29 31.38 3.35
CA ARG A 234 5.52 32.07 2.90
C ARG A 234 5.72 31.90 1.40
N PHE A 235 5.50 30.69 0.86
CA PHE A 235 5.62 30.42 -0.56
C PHE A 235 4.65 31.28 -1.38
N PHE A 236 3.36 31.29 -1.05
CA PHE A 236 2.35 32.08 -1.80
C PHE A 236 2.52 33.61 -1.65
N LYS A 237 3.08 34.09 -0.52
CA LYS A 237 3.42 35.49 -0.38
C LYS A 237 4.56 35.91 -1.32
N ASN A 238 5.54 35.03 -1.48
CA ASN A 238 6.72 35.32 -2.31
C ASN A 238 6.46 35.07 -3.81
N ASN A 239 5.39 34.34 -4.15
CA ASN A 239 5.00 34.00 -5.53
C ASN A 239 3.52 34.34 -5.76
N PRO A 240 3.16 35.65 -5.75
CA PRO A 240 1.76 36.08 -5.84
C PRO A 240 1.11 35.79 -7.19
N GLU A 241 1.91 35.51 -8.23
CA GLU A 241 1.50 35.15 -9.60
C GLU A 241 0.94 33.74 -9.71
N ILE A 242 1.20 32.84 -8.75
CA ILE A 242 0.72 31.47 -8.78
C ILE A 242 -0.81 31.43 -8.80
N ASP A 243 -1.36 30.81 -9.84
CA ASP A 243 -2.79 30.69 -10.13
C ASP A 243 -3.27 29.22 -10.20
N GLY A 244 -2.34 28.25 -10.23
CA GLY A 244 -2.59 26.82 -10.21
C GLY A 244 -1.67 26.08 -9.25
N VAL A 245 -2.18 25.05 -8.58
CA VAL A 245 -1.40 24.19 -7.66
C VAL A 245 -1.75 22.74 -7.90
N VAL A 246 -0.71 21.91 -8.07
CA VAL A 246 -0.81 20.44 -8.05
C VAL A 246 -0.02 19.92 -6.87
N THR A 247 -0.62 19.02 -6.07
CA THR A 247 0.04 18.46 -4.89
C THR A 247 0.26 16.96 -5.01
N ALA A 248 1.46 16.52 -4.65
CA ALA A 248 1.90 15.14 -4.80
C ALA A 248 1.51 14.20 -3.64
N ASP A 249 0.96 14.72 -2.56
CA ASP A 249 0.62 13.95 -1.36
C ASP A 249 -0.79 14.29 -0.84
N ASN A 250 -1.27 13.48 0.10
CA ASN A 250 -2.65 13.52 0.58
C ASN A 250 -2.99 14.66 1.56
N ILE A 251 -2.01 15.45 1.97
CA ILE A 251 -2.17 16.52 2.97
C ILE A 251 -1.98 17.90 2.35
N SER A 252 -0.96 18.05 1.52
CA SER A 252 -0.51 19.36 1.01
C SER A 252 -1.61 20.14 0.28
N GLY A 253 -2.52 19.44 -0.41
CA GLY A 253 -3.64 20.09 -1.11
C GLY A 253 -4.62 20.79 -0.18
N THR A 254 -5.02 20.13 0.90
CA THR A 254 -5.93 20.72 1.90
C THR A 254 -5.26 21.87 2.64
N VAL A 255 -3.99 21.69 3.01
CA VAL A 255 -3.23 22.75 3.70
C VAL A 255 -2.99 23.96 2.77
N ALA A 256 -2.77 23.73 1.47
CA ALA A 256 -2.64 24.80 0.48
C ALA A 256 -3.92 25.65 0.40
N ILE A 257 -5.10 25.01 0.41
CA ILE A 257 -6.39 25.74 0.44
C ILE A 257 -6.48 26.60 1.69
N ASN A 258 -6.12 26.08 2.86
CA ASN A 258 -6.14 26.84 4.13
C ASN A 258 -5.17 28.02 4.10
N ALA A 259 -3.94 27.80 3.61
CA ALA A 259 -2.94 28.86 3.47
C ALA A 259 -3.41 29.98 2.53
N LEU A 260 -4.02 29.62 1.38
CA LEU A 260 -4.59 30.59 0.43
C LEU A 260 -5.73 31.40 1.06
N LYS A 261 -6.63 30.76 1.81
CA LYS A 261 -7.70 31.45 2.56
C LYS A 261 -7.14 32.49 3.55
N LYS A 262 -6.11 32.15 4.31
CA LYS A 262 -5.44 33.09 5.23
C LYS A 262 -4.81 34.30 4.51
N LEU A 263 -4.50 34.13 3.22
CA LEU A 263 -3.99 35.17 2.35
C LEU A 263 -5.09 35.92 1.57
N ASN A 264 -6.37 35.69 1.89
CA ASN A 264 -7.53 36.25 1.20
C ASN A 264 -7.55 35.94 -0.32
N LYS A 265 -6.93 34.79 -0.72
CA LYS A 265 -7.02 34.26 -2.09
C LYS A 265 -8.11 33.21 -2.15
N SER A 266 -9.14 33.40 -2.98
CA SER A 266 -10.22 32.42 -3.16
C SER A 266 -9.77 31.26 -4.02
N VAL A 267 -10.30 30.08 -3.71
CA VAL A 267 -10.13 28.84 -4.46
C VAL A 267 -11.53 28.40 -4.94
N PRO A 268 -11.75 28.17 -6.21
CA PRO A 268 -10.76 28.09 -7.30
C PRO A 268 -10.50 29.44 -8.04
N GLU A 269 -11.19 30.53 -7.73
CA GLU A 269 -11.24 31.75 -8.55
C GLU A 269 -9.85 32.37 -8.75
N HIS A 270 -9.11 32.64 -7.65
CA HIS A 270 -7.75 33.16 -7.73
C HIS A 270 -6.72 32.05 -7.98
N VAL A 271 -6.84 30.93 -7.27
CA VAL A 271 -5.91 29.80 -7.40
C VAL A 271 -6.67 28.49 -7.45
N SER A 272 -6.50 27.72 -8.50
CA SER A 272 -7.06 26.36 -8.60
C SER A 272 -6.11 25.35 -7.93
N VAL A 273 -6.65 24.44 -7.09
CA VAL A 273 -5.86 23.43 -6.39
C VAL A 273 -6.34 22.02 -6.75
N ILE A 274 -5.42 21.18 -7.22
CA ILE A 274 -5.65 19.75 -7.52
C ILE A 274 -4.64 18.94 -6.71
N GLY A 275 -5.05 17.82 -6.11
CA GLY A 275 -4.12 17.02 -5.33
C GLY A 275 -4.48 15.56 -5.15
N PHE A 276 -3.48 14.74 -4.89
CA PHE A 276 -3.68 13.35 -4.50
C PHE A 276 -4.38 13.30 -3.15
N THR A 277 -5.61 12.74 -3.12
CA THR A 277 -6.33 12.54 -1.87
C THR A 277 -7.51 11.59 -2.03
N SER A 278 -8.10 11.19 -0.93
CA SER A 278 -9.33 10.38 -0.96
C SER A 278 -10.57 11.28 -1.13
N LYS A 279 -11.64 10.72 -1.73
CA LYS A 279 -12.94 11.39 -1.85
C LYS A 279 -13.45 11.96 -0.51
N THR A 280 -13.18 11.24 0.59
CA THR A 280 -13.60 11.67 1.93
C THR A 280 -12.86 12.92 2.38
N ILE A 281 -11.52 12.95 2.26
CA ILE A 281 -10.71 14.11 2.65
C ILE A 281 -11.02 15.30 1.75
N ALA A 282 -11.10 15.08 0.44
CA ALA A 282 -11.48 16.12 -0.51
C ALA A 282 -12.85 16.78 -0.18
N GLY A 283 -13.80 15.99 0.34
CA GLY A 283 -15.11 16.46 0.73
C GLY A 283 -15.16 17.19 2.07
N LEU A 284 -14.10 17.14 2.88
CA LEU A 284 -14.00 17.86 4.17
C LEU A 284 -13.33 19.23 4.03
N SER A 285 -12.72 19.51 2.88
CA SER A 285 -12.14 20.86 2.62
C SER A 285 -13.21 21.81 2.09
N GLU A 286 -13.14 23.08 2.49
CA GLU A 286 -14.01 24.15 2.00
C GLU A 286 -13.12 25.32 1.51
N PRO A 287 -13.12 25.61 0.19
CA PRO A 287 -13.81 24.90 -0.87
C PRO A 287 -13.29 23.48 -1.09
N ARG A 288 -14.09 22.63 -1.73
CA ARG A 288 -13.78 21.24 -1.94
C ARG A 288 -12.54 21.08 -2.85
N LEU A 289 -11.56 20.27 -2.38
CA LEU A 289 -10.36 19.94 -3.15
C LEU A 289 -10.70 19.07 -4.37
N VAL A 290 -10.20 19.43 -5.54
CA VAL A 290 -10.22 18.52 -6.71
C VAL A 290 -9.21 17.40 -6.50
N ALA A 291 -9.70 16.16 -6.48
CA ALA A 291 -8.93 15.00 -6.05
C ALA A 291 -8.45 14.13 -7.21
N ILE A 292 -7.15 13.90 -7.27
CA ILE A 292 -6.55 12.77 -8.00
C ILE A 292 -6.69 11.54 -7.10
N ARG A 293 -7.37 10.50 -7.60
CA ARG A 293 -7.67 9.30 -6.79
C ARG A 293 -6.90 8.10 -7.30
N GLN A 294 -6.20 7.44 -6.38
CA GLN A 294 -5.56 6.15 -6.66
C GLN A 294 -6.58 5.00 -6.56
N ASP A 295 -6.50 4.04 -7.45
CA ASP A 295 -7.33 2.82 -7.42
C ASP A 295 -6.79 1.81 -6.40
N CYS A 296 -6.99 2.11 -5.12
CA CYS A 296 -6.57 1.22 -4.02
C CYS A 296 -7.18 -0.18 -4.13
N LYS A 297 -8.37 -0.30 -4.74
CA LYS A 297 -9.06 -1.58 -4.89
C LYS A 297 -8.45 -2.41 -6.00
N GLY A 298 -8.13 -1.79 -7.12
CA GLY A 298 -7.42 -2.43 -8.23
C GLY A 298 -6.05 -2.92 -7.81
N ILE A 299 -5.26 -2.06 -7.14
CA ILE A 299 -3.92 -2.41 -6.62
C ILE A 299 -3.98 -3.64 -5.71
N GLY A 300 -4.93 -3.70 -4.79
CA GLY A 300 -5.01 -4.84 -3.86
C GLY A 300 -5.60 -6.12 -4.44
N ARG A 301 -6.13 -6.10 -5.69
CA ARG A 301 -6.67 -7.27 -6.39
C ARG A 301 -5.68 -7.92 -7.34
N GLN A 302 -4.77 -7.15 -7.88
CA GLN A 302 -3.69 -7.63 -8.75
C GLN A 302 -2.68 -8.44 -7.96
#